data_044e7ae091f740ca9e2d65a74fa4b807
#
_entry.id   044e7ae091f740ca9e2d65a74fa4b807
#
_cell.length_a   1.000
_cell.length_b   1.000
_cell.length_c   1.000
_cell.angle_alpha   90.00
_cell.angle_beta   90.00
_cell.angle_gamma   90.00
#
_symmetry.space_group_name_H-M   'P 1'
#
loop_
_entity.id
_entity.type
_entity.pdbx_description
1 polymer ?
#
loop_
_entity_poly.entity_id
_entity_poly.type
_entity_poly.pdbx_seq_one_letter_code
_entity_poly.pdbx_strand_id
1 'polypeptide(L)'
;MESKYHYFKRDISWLSFNYRVLLEADDDSLPLYERINFISIYSSNLEEFYKIRVAEHKAIASGGQSDDMTQEEARHLIHQITEAVNSQMEDRIRIYEHKIVPALRRHHIIFYQSKQEVEPFHQEFISNFFKEEIFPYLQPVPVCKNRIKTFLRDNRLYLSVRVTRKDTGEKEYYIIKLPYSKVPRFIELPRQGENFYLMYMEDIIKANINRMFPGYDLDCSYCCKISRDADIFVDDATSSEVMVEQLRKKVKKRKIGAVCRFVYDRKMPADYLEFLVDAFGINRDDLVPGDKHLNLEDLAHLPNPSKELCTQLKPRPMTLNCLDEKESIFRYVSKKDLMLHFPCLLYTSDAADD
;
A
#
# COMPACT_ATOMS: atom_id res chain seq x y z
N MET A 1 -27.29 -28.83 -12.24
CA MET A 1 -28.30 -28.51 -11.20
C MET A 1 -28.13 -27.05 -10.87
N GLU A 2 -29.08 -26.19 -11.18
CA GLU A 2 -29.06 -24.81 -10.72
C GLU A 2 -29.07 -24.80 -9.18
N SER A 3 -28.11 -24.11 -8.58
CA SER A 3 -28.06 -23.98 -7.13
C SER A 3 -29.31 -23.26 -6.61
N LYS A 4 -30.02 -23.84 -5.65
CA LYS A 4 -31.19 -23.27 -4.98
C LYS A 4 -30.84 -21.97 -4.22
N TYR A 5 -29.56 -21.69 -4.04
CA TYR A 5 -29.06 -20.59 -3.22
C TYR A 5 -28.28 -19.60 -4.06
N HIS A 6 -28.48 -18.31 -3.81
CA HIS A 6 -27.65 -17.23 -4.33
C HIS A 6 -26.44 -17.03 -3.43
N TYR A 7 -25.25 -17.32 -3.94
CA TYR A 7 -24.00 -17.09 -3.21
C TYR A 7 -23.39 -15.75 -3.61
N PHE A 8 -22.94 -15.00 -2.63
CA PHE A 8 -22.11 -13.83 -2.89
C PHE A 8 -20.75 -14.27 -3.39
N LYS A 9 -20.21 -13.54 -4.39
CA LYS A 9 -18.82 -13.74 -4.82
C LYS A 9 -17.88 -13.39 -3.67
N ARG A 10 -17.08 -14.37 -3.23
CA ARG A 10 -16.21 -14.25 -2.06
C ARG A 10 -15.33 -13.00 -2.11
N ASP A 11 -14.67 -12.74 -3.24
CA ASP A 11 -13.70 -11.66 -3.37
C ASP A 11 -14.37 -10.28 -3.39
N ILE A 12 -15.55 -10.15 -3.99
CA ILE A 12 -16.35 -8.91 -3.94
C ILE A 12 -16.89 -8.67 -2.53
N SER A 13 -17.32 -9.72 -1.84
CA SER A 13 -17.75 -9.65 -0.44
C SER A 13 -16.60 -9.22 0.47
N TRP A 14 -15.38 -9.74 0.23
CA TRP A 14 -14.18 -9.35 0.95
C TRP A 14 -13.81 -7.88 0.72
N LEU A 15 -13.90 -7.38 -0.51
CA LEU A 15 -13.70 -5.96 -0.80
C LEU A 15 -14.72 -5.07 -0.07
N SER A 16 -15.98 -5.53 0.02
CA SER A 16 -17.01 -4.85 0.82
C SER A 16 -16.68 -4.82 2.32
N PHE A 17 -16.09 -5.90 2.86
CA PHE A 17 -15.57 -5.91 4.22
C PHE A 17 -14.42 -4.90 4.39
N ASN A 18 -13.42 -4.92 3.51
CA ASN A 18 -12.28 -4.00 3.59
C ASN A 18 -12.71 -2.53 3.42
N TYR A 19 -13.76 -2.28 2.63
CA TYR A 19 -14.35 -0.95 2.53
C TYR A 19 -14.92 -0.45 3.86
N ARG A 20 -15.56 -1.33 4.66
CA ARG A 20 -16.03 -0.96 6.00
C ARG A 20 -14.87 -0.61 6.94
N VAL A 21 -13.71 -1.26 6.79
CA VAL A 21 -12.49 -0.86 7.51
C VAL A 21 -12.09 0.57 7.13
N LEU A 22 -12.19 0.94 5.85
CA LEU A 22 -11.92 2.31 5.42
C LEU A 22 -12.93 3.32 6.00
N LEU A 23 -14.20 2.94 6.14
CA LEU A 23 -15.24 3.82 6.68
C LEU A 23 -15.02 4.18 8.16
N GLU A 24 -14.31 3.34 8.94
CA GLU A 24 -13.89 3.69 10.30
C GLU A 24 -12.97 4.93 10.29
N ALA A 25 -12.18 5.11 9.23
CA ALA A 25 -11.38 6.33 9.07
C ALA A 25 -12.23 7.58 8.79
N ASP A 26 -13.45 7.41 8.33
CA ASP A 26 -14.41 8.49 8.07
C ASP A 26 -15.20 8.91 9.32
N ASP A 27 -15.20 8.10 10.37
CA ASP A 27 -15.92 8.33 11.63
C ASP A 27 -15.20 9.34 12.52
N ASP A 28 -15.78 10.54 12.64
CA ASP A 28 -15.22 11.62 13.46
C ASP A 28 -15.32 11.36 14.97
N SER A 29 -16.05 10.33 15.42
CA SER A 29 -16.12 9.92 16.83
C SER A 29 -14.88 9.18 17.31
N LEU A 30 -14.09 8.64 16.38
CA LEU A 30 -12.85 7.93 16.69
C LEU A 30 -11.67 8.90 16.86
N PRO A 31 -10.70 8.55 17.73
CA PRO A 31 -9.44 9.29 17.86
C PRO A 31 -8.70 9.43 16.53
N LEU A 32 -8.11 10.58 16.28
CA LEU A 32 -7.53 10.91 14.97
C LEU A 32 -6.49 9.88 14.49
N TYR A 33 -5.59 9.42 15.37
CA TYR A 33 -4.58 8.44 14.97
C TYR A 33 -5.13 7.02 14.77
N GLU A 34 -6.25 6.68 15.40
CA GLU A 34 -6.98 5.46 15.07
C GLU A 34 -7.57 5.52 13.65
N ARG A 35 -8.15 6.65 13.29
CA ARG A 35 -8.65 6.89 11.92
C ARG A 35 -7.54 6.77 10.88
N ILE A 36 -6.35 7.32 11.18
CA ILE A 36 -5.16 7.19 10.33
C ILE A 36 -4.74 5.72 10.23
N ASN A 37 -4.77 5.00 11.33
CA ASN A 37 -4.45 3.58 11.37
C ASN A 37 -5.42 2.73 10.54
N PHE A 38 -6.72 3.06 10.52
CA PHE A 38 -7.68 2.37 9.64
C PHE A 38 -7.39 2.57 8.15
N ILE A 39 -6.90 3.73 7.73
CA ILE A 39 -6.41 3.93 6.34
C ILE A 39 -5.22 3.01 6.05
N SER A 40 -4.30 2.87 7.01
CA SER A 40 -3.15 1.98 6.89
C SER A 40 -3.56 0.52 6.77
N ILE A 41 -4.47 0.06 7.65
CA ILE A 41 -5.02 -1.31 7.64
C ILE A 41 -5.73 -1.60 6.31
N TYR A 42 -6.61 -0.69 5.86
CA TYR A 42 -7.27 -0.82 4.55
C TYR A 42 -6.26 -0.99 3.42
N SER A 43 -5.20 -0.18 3.43
CA SER A 43 -4.18 -0.19 2.36
C SER A 43 -3.34 -1.47 2.38
N SER A 44 -2.96 -1.94 3.56
CA SER A 44 -2.23 -3.19 3.76
C SER A 44 -3.05 -4.40 3.33
N ASN A 45 -4.31 -4.47 3.75
CA ASN A 45 -5.25 -5.52 3.36
C ASN A 45 -5.44 -5.59 1.84
N LEU A 46 -5.59 -4.43 1.20
CA LEU A 46 -5.75 -4.36 -0.26
C LEU A 46 -4.48 -4.83 -0.99
N GLU A 47 -3.31 -4.51 -0.48
CA GLU A 47 -2.03 -4.99 -1.04
C GLU A 47 -1.93 -6.52 -1.00
N GLU A 48 -2.27 -7.13 0.14
CA GLU A 48 -2.27 -8.58 0.31
C GLU A 48 -3.30 -9.27 -0.60
N PHE A 49 -4.51 -8.67 -0.72
CA PHE A 49 -5.54 -9.15 -1.62
C PHE A 49 -5.07 -9.20 -3.07
N TYR A 50 -4.36 -8.17 -3.54
CA TYR A 50 -3.80 -8.16 -4.89
C TYR A 50 -2.72 -9.23 -5.08
N LYS A 51 -1.86 -9.43 -4.09
CA LYS A 51 -0.76 -10.40 -4.17
C LYS A 51 -1.23 -11.85 -4.20
N ILE A 52 -2.33 -12.15 -3.54
CA ILE A 52 -2.83 -13.53 -3.43
C ILE A 52 -4.01 -13.72 -4.38
N ARG A 53 -5.11 -13.00 -4.18
CA ARG A 53 -6.37 -13.28 -4.86
C ARG A 53 -6.40 -12.80 -6.30
N VAL A 54 -6.00 -11.54 -6.53
CA VAL A 54 -6.00 -10.99 -7.89
C VAL A 54 -4.93 -11.67 -8.75
N ALA A 55 -3.78 -12.01 -8.18
CA ALA A 55 -2.73 -12.76 -8.87
C ALA A 55 -3.22 -14.14 -9.33
N GLU A 56 -3.96 -14.88 -8.46
CA GLU A 56 -4.59 -16.16 -8.81
C GLU A 56 -5.55 -15.99 -9.99
N HIS A 57 -6.48 -15.03 -9.93
CA HIS A 57 -7.43 -14.81 -11.02
C HIS A 57 -6.74 -14.39 -12.34
N LYS A 58 -5.67 -13.61 -12.27
CA LYS A 58 -4.87 -13.25 -13.44
C LYS A 58 -4.16 -14.45 -14.06
N ALA A 59 -3.67 -15.38 -13.24
CA ALA A 59 -3.10 -16.62 -13.72
C ALA A 59 -4.14 -17.45 -14.49
N ILE A 60 -5.37 -17.60 -13.95
CA ILE A 60 -6.47 -18.31 -14.61
C ILE A 60 -6.86 -17.60 -15.92
N ALA A 61 -7.04 -16.28 -15.90
CA ALA A 61 -7.39 -15.46 -17.06
C ALA A 61 -6.35 -15.56 -18.20
N SER A 62 -5.08 -15.86 -17.85
CA SER A 62 -3.97 -16.04 -18.80
C SER A 62 -3.74 -17.47 -19.27
N GLY A 63 -4.63 -18.41 -18.92
CA GLY A 63 -4.58 -19.81 -19.36
C GLY A 63 -4.15 -20.80 -18.28
N GLY A 64 -4.06 -20.39 -17.02
CA GLY A 64 -3.88 -21.31 -15.90
C GLY A 64 -5.07 -22.26 -15.75
N GLN A 65 -4.80 -23.48 -15.28
CA GLN A 65 -5.87 -24.45 -15.03
C GLN A 65 -6.57 -24.11 -13.71
N SER A 66 -7.91 -24.22 -13.73
CA SER A 66 -8.77 -24.12 -12.55
C SER A 66 -9.99 -25.02 -12.78
N ASP A 67 -10.34 -25.81 -11.77
CA ASP A 67 -11.53 -26.66 -11.81
C ASP A 67 -12.81 -25.86 -11.51
N ASP A 68 -12.67 -24.69 -10.88
CA ASP A 68 -13.79 -23.91 -10.34
C ASP A 68 -14.14 -22.66 -11.17
N MET A 69 -13.29 -22.25 -12.12
CA MET A 69 -13.44 -20.98 -12.83
C MET A 69 -12.88 -21.03 -14.25
N THR A 70 -13.64 -20.55 -15.21
CA THR A 70 -13.20 -20.36 -16.59
C THR A 70 -12.37 -19.09 -16.77
N GLN A 71 -11.60 -18.99 -17.85
CA GLN A 71 -10.81 -17.79 -18.18
C GLN A 71 -11.69 -16.53 -18.33
N GLU A 72 -12.89 -16.69 -18.87
CA GLU A 72 -13.84 -15.59 -19.08
C GLU A 72 -14.43 -15.11 -17.76
N GLU A 73 -14.81 -16.02 -16.87
CA GLU A 73 -15.27 -15.69 -15.52
C GLU A 73 -14.18 -14.98 -14.71
N ALA A 74 -12.93 -15.43 -14.83
CA ALA A 74 -11.78 -14.78 -14.18
C ALA A 74 -11.58 -13.34 -14.69
N ARG A 75 -11.64 -13.11 -16.01
CA ARG A 75 -11.56 -11.75 -16.58
C ARG A 75 -12.69 -10.85 -16.11
N HIS A 76 -13.91 -11.38 -16.10
CA HIS A 76 -15.08 -10.63 -15.61
C HIS A 76 -14.95 -10.28 -14.13
N LEU A 77 -14.46 -11.21 -13.30
CA LEU A 77 -14.26 -10.98 -11.88
C LEU A 77 -13.14 -9.93 -11.63
N ILE A 78 -12.03 -10.00 -12.37
CA ILE A 78 -10.96 -8.98 -12.31
C ILE A 78 -11.52 -7.59 -12.65
N HIS A 79 -12.39 -7.48 -13.66
CA HIS A 79 -13.02 -6.22 -14.01
C HIS A 79 -13.89 -5.68 -12.85
N GLN A 80 -14.75 -6.53 -12.26
CA GLN A 80 -15.56 -6.15 -11.08
C GLN A 80 -14.71 -5.73 -9.88
N ILE A 81 -13.60 -6.44 -9.61
CA ILE A 81 -12.64 -6.07 -8.56
C ILE A 81 -12.06 -4.68 -8.85
N THR A 82 -11.64 -4.43 -10.09
CA THR A 82 -11.03 -3.15 -10.49
C THR A 82 -12.00 -1.98 -10.32
N GLU A 83 -13.26 -2.14 -10.72
CA GLU A 83 -14.30 -1.12 -10.54
C GLU A 83 -14.54 -0.82 -9.06
N ALA A 84 -14.72 -1.88 -8.24
CA ALA A 84 -14.93 -1.73 -6.80
C ALA A 84 -13.75 -1.03 -6.12
N VAL A 85 -12.51 -1.43 -6.44
CA VAL A 85 -11.30 -0.83 -5.87
C VAL A 85 -11.14 0.62 -6.30
N ASN A 86 -11.39 0.97 -7.57
CA ASN A 86 -11.28 2.35 -8.03
C ASN A 86 -12.24 3.28 -7.27
N SER A 87 -13.50 2.85 -7.06
CA SER A 87 -14.47 3.62 -6.28
C SER A 87 -14.00 3.81 -4.83
N GLN A 88 -13.54 2.74 -4.18
CA GLN A 88 -13.01 2.80 -2.81
C GLN A 88 -11.77 3.69 -2.69
N MET A 89 -10.92 3.71 -3.72
CA MET A 89 -9.73 4.57 -3.75
C MET A 89 -10.07 6.05 -3.81
N GLU A 90 -11.16 6.43 -4.49
CA GLU A 90 -11.66 7.82 -4.50
C GLU A 90 -12.13 8.24 -3.11
N ASP A 91 -12.89 7.38 -2.42
CA ASP A 91 -13.30 7.64 -1.03
C ASP A 91 -12.09 7.73 -0.08
N ARG A 92 -11.11 6.86 -0.23
CA ARG A 92 -9.88 6.92 0.57
C ARG A 92 -9.16 8.25 0.40
N ILE A 93 -9.04 8.75 -0.84
CA ILE A 93 -8.42 10.04 -1.13
C ILE A 93 -9.23 11.16 -0.46
N ARG A 94 -10.55 11.14 -0.62
CA ARG A 94 -11.46 12.11 -0.01
C ARG A 94 -11.30 12.13 1.52
N ILE A 95 -11.29 10.96 2.16
CA ILE A 95 -11.13 10.86 3.62
C ILE A 95 -9.76 11.41 4.03
N TYR A 96 -8.69 11.00 3.37
CA TYR A 96 -7.34 11.41 3.72
C TYR A 96 -7.13 12.91 3.52
N GLU A 97 -7.41 13.44 2.33
CA GLU A 97 -7.12 14.84 1.98
C GLU A 97 -8.08 15.82 2.63
N HIS A 98 -9.38 15.50 2.74
CA HIS A 98 -10.40 16.45 3.20
C HIS A 98 -10.83 16.27 4.65
N LYS A 99 -10.49 15.14 5.29
CA LYS A 99 -10.82 14.93 6.70
C LYS A 99 -9.56 14.77 7.57
N ILE A 100 -8.66 13.85 7.24
CA ILE A 100 -7.50 13.54 8.08
C ILE A 100 -6.47 14.68 8.07
N VAL A 101 -6.01 15.12 6.91
CA VAL A 101 -5.01 16.20 6.81
C VAL A 101 -5.49 17.51 7.46
N PRO A 102 -6.74 17.98 7.25
CA PRO A 102 -7.25 19.14 7.97
C PRO A 102 -7.41 18.89 9.48
N ALA A 103 -7.76 17.67 9.90
CA ALA A 103 -7.84 17.34 11.34
C ALA A 103 -6.46 17.39 12.00
N LEU A 104 -5.41 16.85 11.38
CA LEU A 104 -4.03 17.00 11.86
C LEU A 104 -3.68 18.48 12.08
N ARG A 105 -3.99 19.33 11.10
CA ARG A 105 -3.72 20.78 11.18
C ARG A 105 -4.45 21.46 12.34
N ARG A 106 -5.71 21.07 12.64
CA ARG A 106 -6.45 21.57 13.82
C ARG A 106 -5.79 21.21 15.16
N HIS A 107 -5.03 20.12 15.18
CA HIS A 107 -4.24 19.68 16.34
C HIS A 107 -2.77 20.13 16.28
N HIS A 108 -2.48 21.23 15.56
CA HIS A 108 -1.14 21.78 15.39
C HIS A 108 -0.12 20.83 14.76
N ILE A 109 -0.58 19.80 14.05
CA ILE A 109 0.26 18.90 13.28
C ILE A 109 0.20 19.32 11.82
N ILE A 110 1.22 20.01 11.36
CA ILE A 110 1.30 20.53 10.00
C ILE A 110 2.03 19.51 9.13
N PHE A 111 1.26 18.74 8.38
CA PHE A 111 1.83 17.75 7.48
C PHE A 111 1.87 18.33 6.07
N TYR A 112 3.06 18.72 5.61
CA TYR A 112 3.25 19.27 4.28
C TYR A 112 2.96 18.25 3.19
N GLN A 113 2.00 18.58 2.33
CA GLN A 113 1.61 17.72 1.20
C GLN A 113 2.31 18.11 -0.10
N SER A 114 2.98 19.26 -0.12
CA SER A 114 3.68 19.76 -1.31
C SER A 114 4.79 20.73 -0.94
N LYS A 115 5.73 20.95 -1.90
CA LYS A 115 6.80 21.95 -1.74
C LYS A 115 6.26 23.37 -1.56
N GLN A 116 5.11 23.69 -2.16
CA GLN A 116 4.50 25.02 -2.11
C GLN A 116 3.98 25.39 -0.72
N GLU A 117 3.68 24.38 0.10
CA GLU A 117 3.22 24.59 1.48
C GLU A 117 4.35 24.81 2.48
N VAL A 118 5.60 24.55 2.07
CA VAL A 118 6.77 24.62 2.95
C VAL A 118 7.07 26.07 3.32
N GLU A 119 7.01 26.34 4.60
CA GLU A 119 7.35 27.63 5.15
C GLU A 119 8.83 28.00 4.90
N PRO A 120 9.16 29.30 4.66
CA PRO A 120 10.52 29.72 4.33
C PRO A 120 11.58 29.27 5.34
N PHE A 121 11.27 29.26 6.62
CA PHE A 121 12.20 28.85 7.69
C PHE A 121 12.56 27.35 7.68
N HIS A 122 11.79 26.50 6.99
CA HIS A 122 12.13 25.09 6.82
C HIS A 122 12.99 24.78 5.59
N GLN A 123 13.08 25.71 4.65
CA GLN A 123 13.77 25.44 3.37
C GLN A 123 15.24 25.07 3.55
N GLU A 124 15.93 25.76 4.46
CA GLU A 124 17.32 25.48 4.76
C GLU A 124 17.50 24.10 5.40
N PHE A 125 16.66 23.77 6.40
CA PHE A 125 16.66 22.46 7.03
C PHE A 125 16.44 21.35 6.01
N ILE A 126 15.39 21.45 5.17
CA ILE A 126 15.06 20.48 4.13
C ILE A 126 16.23 20.29 3.16
N SER A 127 16.88 21.39 2.76
CA SER A 127 18.04 21.36 1.87
C SER A 127 19.25 20.65 2.47
N ASN A 128 19.54 20.91 3.75
CA ASN A 128 20.66 20.30 4.47
C ASN A 128 20.37 18.83 4.78
N PHE A 129 19.17 18.52 5.26
CA PHE A 129 18.73 17.15 5.53
C PHE A 129 18.77 16.29 4.25
N PHE A 130 18.33 16.83 3.11
CA PHE A 130 18.47 16.14 1.83
C PHE A 130 19.93 15.82 1.53
N LYS A 131 20.83 16.80 1.66
CA LYS A 131 22.25 16.66 1.30
C LYS A 131 22.99 15.66 2.20
N GLU A 132 22.70 15.69 3.50
CA GLU A 132 23.47 14.94 4.51
C GLU A 132 22.88 13.56 4.74
N GLU A 133 21.55 13.45 4.83
CA GLU A 133 20.88 12.24 5.29
C GLU A 133 20.24 11.42 4.16
N ILE A 134 19.80 12.04 3.04
CA ILE A 134 19.09 11.32 1.98
C ILE A 134 19.98 11.08 0.76
N PHE A 135 20.62 12.13 0.25
CA PHE A 135 21.37 12.10 -1.01
C PHE A 135 22.43 10.98 -1.09
N PRO A 136 23.20 10.65 0.00
CA PRO A 136 24.18 9.58 -0.05
C PRO A 136 23.63 8.20 -0.39
N TYR A 137 22.34 7.99 -0.19
CA TYR A 137 21.66 6.71 -0.44
C TYR A 137 20.89 6.68 -1.77
N LEU A 138 20.84 7.79 -2.49
CA LEU A 138 20.12 7.88 -3.75
C LEU A 138 21.00 7.48 -4.92
N GLN A 139 20.48 6.58 -5.75
CA GLN A 139 21.14 6.15 -6.97
C GLN A 139 20.16 6.22 -8.14
N PRO A 140 20.23 7.26 -8.99
CA PRO A 140 19.47 7.31 -10.23
C PRO A 140 19.96 6.22 -11.19
N VAL A 141 19.04 5.40 -11.67
CA VAL A 141 19.33 4.35 -12.65
C VAL A 141 18.60 4.70 -13.96
N PRO A 142 19.32 4.80 -15.09
CA PRO A 142 18.69 5.11 -16.36
C PRO A 142 17.72 3.98 -16.78
N VAL A 143 16.55 4.38 -17.28
CA VAL A 143 15.53 3.45 -17.74
C VAL A 143 15.86 3.03 -19.18
N CYS A 144 16.47 1.86 -19.33
CA CYS A 144 16.75 1.24 -20.62
C CYS A 144 15.84 0.04 -20.86
N LYS A 145 15.26 -0.09 -22.06
CA LYS A 145 14.43 -1.25 -22.43
C LYS A 145 15.17 -2.55 -22.09
N ASN A 146 14.49 -3.47 -21.42
CA ASN A 146 14.93 -4.83 -21.04
C ASN A 146 16.02 -4.98 -19.96
N ARG A 147 16.61 -3.93 -19.41
CA ARG A 147 17.63 -4.03 -18.34
C ARG A 147 17.11 -3.77 -16.93
N ILE A 148 15.95 -3.18 -16.81
CA ILE A 148 15.41 -2.68 -15.51
C ILE A 148 14.56 -3.70 -14.75
N LYS A 149 14.07 -4.76 -15.41
CA LYS A 149 13.18 -5.77 -14.77
C LYS A 149 13.76 -6.35 -13.46
N THR A 150 15.07 -6.47 -13.35
CA THR A 150 15.76 -7.00 -12.17
C THR A 150 15.99 -5.97 -11.07
N PHE A 151 15.92 -4.67 -11.39
CA PHE A 151 16.11 -3.58 -10.43
C PHE A 151 14.86 -3.33 -9.60
N LEU A 152 13.68 -3.48 -10.22
CA LEU A 152 12.38 -3.26 -9.56
C LEU A 152 12.03 -4.45 -8.65
N ARG A 153 12.18 -4.25 -7.35
CA ARG A 153 11.87 -5.24 -6.32
C ARG A 153 10.41 -5.15 -5.90
N ASP A 154 9.87 -6.28 -5.44
CA ASP A 154 8.52 -6.36 -4.89
C ASP A 154 8.31 -5.40 -3.72
N ASN A 155 7.13 -4.81 -3.67
CA ASN A 155 6.64 -3.95 -2.60
C ASN A 155 7.58 -2.79 -2.24
N ARG A 156 8.24 -2.18 -3.25
CA ARG A 156 9.13 -1.03 -3.04
C ARG A 156 8.62 0.18 -3.80
N LEU A 157 8.76 1.33 -3.15
CA LEU A 157 8.48 2.62 -3.77
C LEU A 157 9.71 3.10 -4.54
N TYR A 158 9.42 3.65 -5.69
CA TYR A 158 10.39 4.26 -6.57
C TYR A 158 9.91 5.65 -6.96
N LEU A 159 10.86 6.53 -7.21
CA LEU A 159 10.62 7.79 -7.87
C LEU A 159 11.07 7.67 -9.32
N SER A 160 10.15 7.80 -10.23
CA SER A 160 10.37 7.85 -11.66
C SER A 160 10.56 9.31 -12.06
N VAL A 161 11.62 9.61 -12.81
CA VAL A 161 12.06 10.97 -13.16
C VAL A 161 12.27 11.08 -14.65
N ARG A 162 11.67 12.10 -15.27
CA ARG A 162 11.95 12.49 -16.66
C ARG A 162 12.69 13.82 -16.65
N VAL A 163 13.81 13.85 -17.35
CA VAL A 163 14.67 15.02 -17.50
C VAL A 163 14.97 15.27 -18.97
N THR A 164 15.25 16.51 -19.30
CA THR A 164 15.67 16.91 -20.64
C THR A 164 17.10 17.43 -20.57
N ARG A 165 17.98 16.86 -21.38
CA ARG A 165 19.39 17.27 -21.48
C ARG A 165 19.49 18.67 -22.07
N LYS A 166 20.22 19.57 -21.44
CA LYS A 166 20.30 20.99 -21.84
C LYS A 166 21.03 21.21 -23.15
N ASP A 167 22.02 20.36 -23.46
CA ASP A 167 22.86 20.47 -24.67
C ASP A 167 22.18 19.93 -25.93
N THR A 168 21.45 18.81 -25.83
CA THR A 168 20.86 18.11 -26.96
C THR A 168 19.33 18.25 -27.06
N GLY A 169 18.65 18.61 -25.98
CA GLY A 169 17.19 18.61 -25.88
C GLY A 169 16.59 17.21 -25.81
N GLU A 170 17.40 16.17 -25.64
CA GLU A 170 16.94 14.79 -25.55
C GLU A 170 16.32 14.51 -24.19
N LYS A 171 15.20 13.77 -24.20
CA LYS A 171 14.53 13.30 -22.97
C LYS A 171 15.19 12.02 -22.48
N GLU A 172 15.52 12.01 -21.20
CA GLU A 172 16.03 10.83 -20.52
C GLU A 172 15.14 10.49 -19.31
N TYR A 173 15.11 9.21 -18.98
CA TYR A 173 14.25 8.67 -17.95
C TYR A 173 15.09 7.92 -16.93
N TYR A 174 14.81 8.18 -15.67
CA TYR A 174 15.52 7.57 -14.56
C TYR A 174 14.53 7.00 -13.54
N ILE A 175 14.96 5.97 -12.84
CA ILE A 175 14.25 5.40 -11.69
C ILE A 175 15.15 5.47 -10.46
N ILE A 176 14.62 5.93 -9.36
CA ILE A 176 15.33 6.09 -8.10
C ILE A 176 14.60 5.25 -7.05
N LYS A 177 15.32 4.32 -6.44
CA LYS A 177 14.78 3.57 -5.30
C LYS A 177 14.80 4.45 -4.06
N LEU A 178 13.66 4.56 -3.37
CA LEU A 178 13.57 5.33 -2.13
C LEU A 178 14.22 4.57 -0.96
N PRO A 179 15.06 5.24 -0.12
CA PRO A 179 15.92 4.58 0.85
C PRO A 179 15.24 4.34 2.22
N TYR A 180 14.03 3.79 2.27
CA TYR A 180 13.25 3.58 3.52
C TYR A 180 13.93 2.69 4.58
N SER A 181 14.93 1.90 4.20
CA SER A 181 15.70 1.13 5.17
C SER A 181 16.77 1.93 5.90
N LYS A 182 17.02 3.17 5.49
CA LYS A 182 18.06 4.05 6.01
C LYS A 182 17.51 5.34 6.58
N VAL A 183 16.48 5.89 5.96
CA VAL A 183 15.84 7.16 6.34
C VAL A 183 14.36 6.90 6.58
N PRO A 184 13.76 7.41 7.67
CA PRO A 184 12.32 7.31 7.89
C PRO A 184 11.52 7.92 6.74
N ARG A 185 10.31 7.43 6.50
CA ARG A 185 9.45 7.99 5.46
C ARG A 185 8.88 9.36 5.84
N PHE A 186 8.56 9.52 7.13
CA PHE A 186 8.03 10.76 7.67
C PHE A 186 9.14 11.51 8.39
N ILE A 187 9.49 12.68 7.89
CA ILE A 187 10.56 13.50 8.45
C ILE A 187 9.93 14.57 9.32
N GLU A 188 10.38 14.59 10.57
CA GLU A 188 10.05 15.65 11.51
C GLU A 188 10.90 16.88 11.19
N LEU A 189 10.24 18.01 11.01
CA LEU A 189 10.89 19.30 10.78
C LEU A 189 10.98 20.09 12.09
N PRO A 190 11.87 21.09 12.19
CA PRO A 190 11.98 21.94 13.36
C PRO A 190 10.64 22.55 13.77
N ARG A 191 10.32 22.49 15.05
CA ARG A 191 9.07 23.05 15.58
C ARG A 191 9.12 24.57 15.58
N GLN A 192 7.96 25.19 15.37
CA GLN A 192 7.79 26.63 15.56
C GLN A 192 6.52 26.86 16.40
N GLY A 193 6.70 27.42 17.59
CA GLY A 193 5.65 27.57 18.57
C GLY A 193 5.08 26.20 18.98
N GLU A 194 3.77 26.07 18.94
CA GLU A 194 3.07 24.83 19.27
C GLU A 194 2.97 23.85 18.07
N ASN A 195 3.36 24.30 16.88
CA ASN A 195 3.21 23.50 15.68
C ASN A 195 4.30 22.44 15.56
N PHE A 196 3.85 21.21 15.26
CA PHE A 196 4.65 20.06 14.91
C PHE A 196 4.60 19.85 13.40
N TYR A 197 5.74 19.81 12.74
CA TYR A 197 5.80 19.77 11.29
C TYR A 197 6.33 18.45 10.78
N LEU A 198 5.66 17.92 9.76
CA LEU A 198 6.02 16.67 9.09
C LEU A 198 6.10 16.87 7.57
N MET A 199 6.97 16.11 6.93
CA MET A 199 7.04 16.02 5.48
C MET A 199 7.41 14.61 5.03
N TYR A 200 6.87 14.16 3.89
CA TYR A 200 7.29 12.92 3.28
C TYR A 200 8.73 13.02 2.75
N MET A 201 9.52 11.96 2.95
CA MET A 201 10.88 11.87 2.39
C MET A 201 10.89 12.03 0.86
N GLU A 202 9.93 11.43 0.16
CA GLU A 202 9.77 11.57 -1.28
C GLU A 202 9.53 13.02 -1.73
N ASP A 203 8.86 13.84 -0.93
CA ASP A 203 8.66 15.26 -1.24
C ASP A 203 9.92 16.09 -0.98
N ILE A 204 10.72 15.73 0.02
CA ILE A 204 12.05 16.32 0.24
C ILE A 204 12.95 16.01 -0.97
N ILE A 205 12.93 14.77 -1.47
CA ILE A 205 13.68 14.37 -2.67
C ILE A 205 13.21 15.18 -3.89
N LYS A 206 11.90 15.23 -4.13
CA LYS A 206 11.32 16.00 -5.24
C LYS A 206 11.67 17.50 -5.18
N ALA A 207 11.73 18.07 -3.97
CA ALA A 207 12.10 19.47 -3.77
C ALA A 207 13.56 19.77 -4.15
N ASN A 208 14.44 18.77 -4.07
CA ASN A 208 15.89 18.90 -4.30
C ASN A 208 16.39 18.13 -5.53
N ILE A 209 15.49 17.56 -6.33
CA ILE A 209 15.82 16.60 -7.40
C ILE A 209 16.77 17.18 -8.46
N ASN A 210 16.69 18.50 -8.75
CA ASN A 210 17.57 19.19 -9.71
C ASN A 210 19.04 19.05 -9.34
N ARG A 211 19.37 18.87 -8.05
CA ARG A 211 20.75 18.68 -7.59
C ARG A 211 21.33 17.33 -8.00
N MET A 212 20.47 16.36 -8.31
CA MET A 212 20.88 15.03 -8.74
C MET A 212 21.18 14.95 -10.24
N PHE A 213 20.71 15.93 -11.01
CA PHE A 213 20.80 15.92 -12.48
C PHE A 213 21.47 17.21 -13.00
N PRO A 214 22.77 17.43 -12.72
CA PRO A 214 23.50 18.57 -13.26
C PRO A 214 23.55 18.47 -14.78
N GLY A 215 23.24 19.55 -15.50
CA GLY A 215 23.19 19.59 -16.95
C GLY A 215 21.85 19.18 -17.59
N TYR A 216 20.84 18.90 -16.75
CA TYR A 216 19.48 18.59 -17.19
C TYR A 216 18.47 19.58 -16.65
N ASP A 217 17.36 19.72 -17.35
CA ASP A 217 16.13 20.34 -16.84
C ASP A 217 15.17 19.24 -16.40
N LEU A 218 14.56 19.42 -15.23
CA LEU A 218 13.55 18.50 -14.70
C LEU A 218 12.21 18.74 -15.42
N ASP A 219 11.70 17.75 -16.14
CA ASP A 219 10.36 17.81 -16.72
C ASP A 219 9.32 17.45 -15.67
N CYS A 220 9.45 16.27 -15.06
CA CYS A 220 8.52 15.77 -14.04
C CYS A 220 9.08 14.60 -13.25
N SER A 221 8.47 14.35 -12.08
CA SER A 221 8.79 13.19 -11.25
C SER A 221 7.55 12.66 -10.53
N TYR A 222 7.37 11.33 -10.55
CA TYR A 222 6.20 10.65 -10.01
C TYR A 222 6.60 9.41 -9.22
N CYS A 223 5.88 9.15 -8.13
CA CYS A 223 6.03 7.90 -7.40
C CYS A 223 5.40 6.75 -8.18
N CYS A 224 6.04 5.59 -8.12
CA CYS A 224 5.49 4.35 -8.61
C CYS A 224 5.88 3.18 -7.70
N LYS A 225 5.04 2.14 -7.68
CA LYS A 225 5.22 0.93 -6.88
C LYS A 225 4.90 -0.27 -7.72
N ILE A 226 5.71 -1.32 -7.58
CA ILE A 226 5.45 -2.59 -8.24
C ILE A 226 5.18 -3.66 -7.18
N SER A 227 4.12 -4.43 -7.37
CA SER A 227 3.85 -5.62 -6.57
C SER A 227 3.94 -6.85 -7.46
N ARG A 228 4.54 -7.91 -6.93
CA ARG A 228 4.77 -9.16 -7.64
C ARG A 228 4.03 -10.29 -6.95
N ASP A 229 3.66 -11.27 -7.75
CA ASP A 229 3.04 -12.49 -7.25
C ASP A 229 3.87 -13.14 -6.14
N ALA A 230 3.20 -13.50 -5.04
CA ALA A 230 3.78 -14.19 -3.91
C ALA A 230 3.81 -15.71 -4.09
N ASP A 231 2.94 -16.27 -4.94
CA ASP A 231 2.75 -17.71 -5.05
C ASP A 231 3.74 -18.38 -6.01
N ILE A 232 4.23 -19.52 -5.53
CA ILE A 232 4.98 -20.48 -6.36
C ILE A 232 3.96 -21.54 -6.79
N PHE A 233 3.43 -21.42 -8.01
CA PHE A 233 2.71 -22.55 -8.61
C PHE A 233 3.71 -23.71 -8.82
N VAL A 234 3.54 -24.76 -8.05
CA VAL A 234 4.24 -26.04 -8.23
C VAL A 234 3.30 -26.94 -9.02
N ASP A 235 3.64 -27.27 -10.26
CA ASP A 235 2.93 -28.31 -10.99
C ASP A 235 3.09 -29.64 -10.25
N ASP A 236 2.01 -30.21 -9.74
CA ASP A 236 1.96 -31.45 -8.96
C ASP A 236 2.40 -32.73 -9.72
N ALA A 237 2.82 -32.59 -10.98
CA ALA A 237 3.08 -33.74 -11.87
C ALA A 237 4.54 -34.19 -11.97
N THR A 238 5.45 -33.74 -11.07
CA THR A 238 6.89 -34.01 -11.25
C THR A 238 7.53 -34.75 -10.07
N SER A 239 8.45 -35.69 -10.38
CA SER A 239 9.23 -36.46 -9.39
C SER A 239 10.04 -35.55 -8.44
N SER A 240 10.27 -36.03 -7.20
CA SER A 240 10.84 -35.25 -6.09
C SER A 240 12.18 -34.56 -6.37
N GLU A 241 13.05 -35.15 -7.19
CA GLU A 241 14.36 -34.54 -7.52
C GLU A 241 14.27 -33.40 -8.50
N VAL A 242 13.38 -33.51 -9.51
CA VAL A 242 13.07 -32.44 -10.47
C VAL A 242 12.32 -31.28 -9.77
N MET A 243 11.52 -31.63 -8.76
CA MET A 243 10.79 -30.66 -7.91
C MET A 243 11.75 -29.78 -7.10
N VAL A 244 12.80 -30.35 -6.49
CA VAL A 244 13.80 -29.57 -5.74
C VAL A 244 14.60 -28.64 -6.65
N GLU A 245 14.94 -29.07 -7.86
CA GLU A 245 15.66 -28.23 -8.81
C GLU A 245 14.77 -27.15 -9.43
N GLN A 246 13.50 -27.47 -9.69
CA GLN A 246 12.49 -26.48 -10.08
C GLN A 246 12.21 -25.50 -8.94
N LEU A 247 12.12 -25.94 -7.69
CA LEU A 247 11.99 -25.07 -6.52
C LEU A 247 13.22 -24.15 -6.38
N ARG A 248 14.44 -24.67 -6.58
CA ARG A 248 15.66 -23.83 -6.58
C ARG A 248 15.67 -22.81 -7.72
N LYS A 249 15.23 -23.18 -8.92
CA LYS A 249 15.08 -22.28 -10.07
C LYS A 249 13.93 -21.28 -9.85
N LYS A 250 12.81 -21.71 -9.26
CA LYS A 250 11.67 -20.86 -8.91
C LYS A 250 11.98 -19.93 -7.74
N VAL A 251 12.74 -20.36 -6.72
CA VAL A 251 13.23 -19.50 -5.63
C VAL A 251 14.22 -18.45 -6.16
N LYS A 252 15.03 -18.75 -7.17
CA LYS A 252 15.81 -17.74 -7.90
C LYS A 252 14.91 -16.82 -8.76
N LYS A 253 13.83 -17.36 -9.38
CA LYS A 253 12.82 -16.61 -10.10
C LYS A 253 11.87 -15.81 -9.17
N ARG A 254 11.73 -16.17 -7.88
CA ARG A 254 11.01 -15.40 -6.86
C ARG A 254 11.49 -13.94 -6.74
N LYS A 255 12.75 -13.69 -7.02
CA LYS A 255 13.26 -12.31 -7.14
C LYS A 255 12.70 -11.58 -8.37
N ILE A 256 12.02 -12.31 -9.29
CA ILE A 256 11.51 -11.82 -10.57
C ILE A 256 10.12 -12.44 -10.83
N GLY A 257 9.25 -12.57 -9.80
CA GLY A 257 7.86 -12.99 -9.96
C GLY A 257 7.12 -12.11 -10.98
N ALA A 258 6.05 -12.62 -11.60
CA ALA A 258 5.22 -11.82 -12.50
C ALA A 258 4.72 -10.57 -11.79
N VAL A 259 4.64 -9.45 -12.51
CA VAL A 259 4.02 -8.25 -11.98
C VAL A 259 2.53 -8.53 -11.86
N CYS A 260 1.97 -8.33 -10.68
CA CYS A 260 0.53 -8.45 -10.45
C CYS A 260 -0.14 -7.07 -10.28
N ARG A 261 0.66 -6.03 -9.98
CA ARG A 261 0.14 -4.68 -9.80
C ARG A 261 1.25 -3.65 -10.02
N PHE A 262 0.96 -2.61 -10.80
CA PHE A 262 1.78 -1.42 -10.94
C PHE A 262 0.97 -0.20 -10.54
N VAL A 263 1.26 0.35 -9.35
CA VAL A 263 0.61 1.55 -8.84
C VAL A 263 1.43 2.76 -9.24
N TYR A 264 0.79 3.76 -9.83
CA TYR A 264 1.43 4.97 -10.30
C TYR A 264 0.62 6.21 -9.91
N ASP A 265 1.29 7.35 -9.77
CA ASP A 265 0.62 8.64 -9.54
C ASP A 265 -0.29 8.97 -10.73
N ARG A 266 -1.61 9.12 -10.50
CA ARG A 266 -2.62 9.41 -11.54
C ARG A 266 -2.34 10.69 -12.34
N LYS A 267 -1.51 11.60 -11.80
CA LYS A 267 -1.08 12.83 -12.48
C LYS A 267 0.06 12.60 -13.48
N MET A 268 0.59 11.38 -13.57
CA MET A 268 1.61 11.03 -14.55
C MET A 268 1.05 11.18 -15.97
N PRO A 269 1.73 11.92 -16.86
CA PRO A 269 1.31 12.06 -18.25
C PRO A 269 1.22 10.71 -18.96
N ALA A 270 0.25 10.55 -19.87
CA ALA A 270 0.00 9.30 -20.57
C ALA A 270 1.22 8.83 -21.39
N ASP A 271 1.91 9.73 -22.06
CA ASP A 271 3.13 9.44 -22.81
C ASP A 271 4.25 8.88 -21.94
N TYR A 272 4.35 9.39 -20.71
CA TYR A 272 5.33 8.91 -19.75
C TYR A 272 4.95 7.54 -19.16
N LEU A 273 3.68 7.34 -18.82
CA LEU A 273 3.19 6.06 -18.36
C LEU A 273 3.41 4.95 -19.40
N GLU A 274 3.07 5.20 -20.67
CA GLU A 274 3.30 4.26 -21.78
C GLU A 274 4.79 3.90 -21.92
N PHE A 275 5.68 4.88 -21.82
CA PHE A 275 7.11 4.63 -21.81
C PHE A 275 7.53 3.67 -20.68
N LEU A 276 7.03 3.87 -19.47
CA LEU A 276 7.34 3.00 -18.31
C LEU A 276 6.75 1.60 -18.49
N VAL A 277 5.52 1.50 -18.99
CA VAL A 277 4.84 0.23 -19.29
C VAL A 277 5.68 -0.60 -20.26
N ASP A 278 6.12 0.01 -21.36
CA ASP A 278 6.97 -0.64 -22.35
C ASP A 278 8.34 -1.04 -21.78
N ALA A 279 8.98 -0.11 -21.07
CA ALA A 279 10.32 -0.32 -20.53
C ALA A 279 10.36 -1.42 -19.47
N PHE A 280 9.33 -1.51 -18.63
CA PHE A 280 9.24 -2.50 -17.55
C PHE A 280 8.55 -3.80 -18.01
N GLY A 281 7.89 -3.79 -19.18
CA GLY A 281 7.12 -4.93 -19.70
C GLY A 281 5.94 -5.26 -18.79
N ILE A 282 5.17 -4.24 -18.40
CA ILE A 282 4.00 -4.35 -17.56
C ILE A 282 2.77 -4.58 -18.46
N ASN A 283 1.86 -5.45 -18.05
CA ASN A 283 0.58 -5.58 -18.72
C ASN A 283 -0.32 -4.39 -18.35
N ARG A 284 -1.12 -3.92 -19.31
CA ARG A 284 -2.05 -2.80 -19.04
C ARG A 284 -3.09 -3.12 -17.97
N ASP A 285 -3.47 -4.39 -17.85
CA ASP A 285 -4.39 -4.87 -16.82
C ASP A 285 -3.80 -4.86 -15.39
N ASP A 286 -2.48 -4.63 -15.27
CA ASP A 286 -1.78 -4.50 -14.00
C ASP A 286 -1.68 -3.05 -13.52
N LEU A 287 -2.11 -2.09 -14.33
CA LEU A 287 -2.05 -0.67 -14.04
C LEU A 287 -3.12 -0.27 -13.04
N VAL A 288 -2.72 0.36 -11.95
CA VAL A 288 -3.63 0.88 -10.92
C VAL A 288 -3.28 2.35 -10.66
N PRO A 289 -4.17 3.28 -11.02
CA PRO A 289 -3.97 4.68 -10.71
C PRO A 289 -4.01 4.88 -9.20
N GLY A 290 -2.99 5.50 -8.65
CA GLY A 290 -2.87 5.84 -7.25
C GLY A 290 -2.87 7.34 -7.03
N ASP A 291 -2.51 7.73 -5.82
CA ASP A 291 -2.33 9.11 -5.41
C ASP A 291 -0.89 9.58 -5.60
N LYS A 292 -0.65 10.85 -5.24
CA LYS A 292 0.70 11.42 -5.15
C LYS A 292 1.59 10.64 -4.17
N HIS A 293 1.04 10.28 -3.01
CA HIS A 293 1.71 9.46 -2.00
C HIS A 293 1.14 8.05 -2.04
N LEU A 294 1.91 7.14 -2.59
CA LEU A 294 1.57 5.73 -2.63
C LEU A 294 1.92 5.06 -1.29
N ASN A 295 1.49 3.83 -1.10
CA ASN A 295 1.85 3.01 0.08
C ASN A 295 1.40 3.61 1.41
N LEU A 296 0.10 3.93 1.53
CA LEU A 296 -0.46 4.52 2.74
C LEU A 296 -0.50 3.55 3.94
N GLU A 297 -0.11 2.29 3.76
CA GLU A 297 0.14 1.36 4.88
C GLU A 297 1.19 1.90 5.87
N ASP A 298 2.14 2.71 5.40
CA ASP A 298 3.16 3.33 6.24
C ASP A 298 2.61 4.38 7.21
N LEU A 299 1.37 4.86 7.02
CA LEU A 299 0.71 5.79 7.95
C LEU A 299 0.57 5.24 9.37
N ALA A 300 0.63 3.90 9.56
CA ALA A 300 0.73 3.28 10.88
C ALA A 300 1.94 3.78 11.68
N HIS A 301 2.98 4.28 10.99
CA HIS A 301 4.21 4.80 11.59
C HIS A 301 4.30 6.32 11.56
N LEU A 302 3.17 7.01 11.32
CA LEU A 302 3.14 8.47 11.36
C LEU A 302 3.50 8.98 12.77
N PRO A 303 4.53 9.84 12.92
CA PRO A 303 4.91 10.39 14.22
C PRO A 303 3.75 11.08 14.90
N ASN A 304 3.52 10.75 16.18
CA ASN A 304 2.46 11.32 16.99
C ASN A 304 3.05 12.15 18.14
N PRO A 305 2.89 13.47 18.12
CA PRO A 305 3.39 14.34 19.20
C PRO A 305 2.52 14.31 20.45
N SER A 306 1.29 13.77 20.39
CA SER A 306 0.34 13.77 21.50
C SER A 306 -0.32 12.40 21.69
N LYS A 307 -0.14 11.82 22.87
CA LYS A 307 -0.78 10.55 23.24
C LYS A 307 -2.32 10.65 23.28
N GLU A 308 -2.88 11.81 23.55
CA GLU A 308 -4.33 12.03 23.63
C GLU A 308 -5.05 11.74 22.31
N LEU A 309 -4.36 11.96 21.18
CA LEU A 309 -4.89 11.69 19.84
C LEU A 309 -4.95 10.19 19.48
N CYS A 310 -4.39 9.34 20.34
CA CYS A 310 -4.37 7.88 20.21
C CYS A 310 -5.17 7.15 21.30
N THR A 311 -5.92 7.88 22.14
CA THR A 311 -6.57 7.25 23.29
C THR A 311 -7.72 6.38 22.81
N GLN A 312 -7.45 5.09 22.61
CA GLN A 312 -8.52 4.10 22.57
C GLN A 312 -9.18 4.03 23.95
N LEU A 313 -10.48 4.20 23.96
CA LEU A 313 -11.29 3.71 25.07
C LEU A 313 -11.18 2.17 25.00
N LYS A 314 -10.32 1.60 25.86
CA LYS A 314 -10.29 0.13 26.01
C LYS A 314 -11.70 -0.31 26.36
N PRO A 315 -12.36 -1.13 25.52
CA PRO A 315 -13.67 -1.66 25.86
C PRO A 315 -13.55 -2.40 27.20
N ARG A 316 -14.52 -2.19 28.09
CA ARG A 316 -14.55 -2.95 29.36
C ARG A 316 -14.97 -4.37 29.04
N PRO A 317 -14.29 -5.39 29.57
CA PRO A 317 -14.74 -6.76 29.45
C PRO A 317 -16.19 -6.91 29.84
N MET A 318 -16.96 -7.63 29.06
CA MET A 318 -18.36 -7.93 29.36
C MET A 318 -18.46 -9.33 29.96
N THR A 319 -19.02 -9.42 31.14
CA THR A 319 -19.29 -10.72 31.75
C THR A 319 -20.45 -11.40 31.02
N LEU A 320 -20.24 -12.62 30.58
CA LEU A 320 -21.28 -13.44 29.97
C LEU A 320 -22.12 -14.07 31.08
N ASN A 321 -23.38 -13.65 31.22
CA ASN A 321 -24.29 -14.15 32.26
C ASN A 321 -24.56 -15.65 32.19
N CYS A 322 -24.22 -16.31 31.08
CA CYS A 322 -24.37 -17.76 30.90
C CYS A 322 -23.16 -18.58 31.38
N LEU A 323 -22.04 -17.92 31.67
CA LEU A 323 -20.84 -18.53 32.22
C LEU A 323 -20.77 -18.20 33.70
N ASP A 324 -20.81 -19.24 34.57
CA ASP A 324 -20.49 -19.08 35.99
C ASP A 324 -18.98 -18.83 36.10
N GLU A 325 -18.55 -17.81 36.86
CA GLU A 325 -17.12 -17.45 37.07
C GLU A 325 -16.25 -18.64 37.56
N LYS A 326 -16.89 -19.72 38.03
CA LYS A 326 -16.23 -20.93 38.51
C LYS A 326 -16.19 -22.07 37.49
N GLU A 327 -16.88 -21.95 36.35
CA GLU A 327 -16.93 -23.00 35.33
C GLU A 327 -15.97 -22.66 34.20
N SER A 328 -15.04 -23.60 33.89
CA SER A 328 -14.19 -23.49 32.71
C SER A 328 -15.02 -23.42 31.42
N ILE A 329 -14.68 -22.51 30.53
CA ILE A 329 -15.35 -22.36 29.24
C ILE A 329 -15.36 -23.70 28.46
N PHE A 330 -14.29 -24.49 28.52
CA PHE A 330 -14.21 -25.81 27.90
C PHE A 330 -15.29 -26.77 28.46
N ARG A 331 -15.56 -26.70 29.74
CA ARG A 331 -16.61 -27.51 30.36
C ARG A 331 -18.01 -27.06 29.96
N TYR A 332 -18.20 -25.76 29.76
CA TYR A 332 -19.46 -25.22 29.29
C TYR A 332 -19.73 -25.65 27.85
N VAL A 333 -18.78 -25.40 26.87
CA VAL A 333 -18.98 -25.74 25.47
C VAL A 333 -19.00 -27.23 25.17
N SER A 334 -18.49 -28.08 26.10
CA SER A 334 -18.66 -29.53 26.01
C SER A 334 -20.10 -30.00 26.28
N LYS A 335 -20.91 -29.17 26.94
CA LYS A 335 -22.31 -29.45 27.23
C LYS A 335 -23.29 -28.74 26.31
N LYS A 336 -22.95 -27.56 25.82
CA LYS A 336 -23.83 -26.70 25.03
C LYS A 336 -23.02 -25.77 24.14
N ASP A 337 -23.47 -25.59 22.88
CA ASP A 337 -22.92 -24.60 21.99
C ASP A 337 -23.08 -23.18 22.51
N LEU A 338 -22.06 -22.35 22.34
CA LEU A 338 -22.05 -20.95 22.70
C LEU A 338 -21.84 -20.08 21.48
N MET A 339 -22.80 -19.23 21.17
CA MET A 339 -22.73 -18.28 20.07
C MET A 339 -22.31 -16.92 20.62
N LEU A 340 -21.17 -16.40 20.16
CA LEU A 340 -20.65 -15.10 20.58
C LEU A 340 -20.58 -14.16 19.39
N HIS A 341 -20.88 -12.88 19.63
CA HIS A 341 -20.71 -11.83 18.63
C HIS A 341 -19.26 -11.33 18.64
N PHE A 342 -18.60 -11.47 17.51
CA PHE A 342 -17.24 -10.96 17.30
C PHE A 342 -17.29 -9.54 16.71
N PRO A 343 -16.42 -8.59 17.17
CA PRO A 343 -15.44 -8.71 18.27
C PRO A 343 -16.01 -8.41 19.67
N CYS A 344 -17.24 -7.90 19.78
CA CYS A 344 -17.76 -7.29 21.00
C CYS A 344 -17.73 -8.19 22.23
N LEU A 345 -18.08 -9.47 22.09
CA LEU A 345 -18.13 -10.40 23.20
C LEU A 345 -16.87 -11.24 23.34
N LEU A 346 -16.18 -11.54 22.25
CA LEU A 346 -14.99 -12.39 22.29
C LEU A 346 -13.75 -11.65 22.78
N TYR A 347 -13.50 -10.42 22.30
CA TYR A 347 -12.33 -9.63 22.73
C TYR A 347 -12.48 -8.93 24.08
N THR A 348 -13.69 -8.83 24.59
CA THR A 348 -13.95 -8.16 25.87
C THR A 348 -14.22 -9.12 27.02
N SER A 349 -14.22 -10.44 26.78
CA SER A 349 -14.32 -11.46 27.80
C SER A 349 -12.94 -11.94 28.23
N ASP A 350 -12.72 -12.13 29.54
CA ASP A 350 -11.48 -12.71 30.09
C ASP A 350 -11.19 -14.12 29.54
N ALA A 351 -12.19 -14.77 28.93
CA ALA A 351 -12.04 -16.06 28.27
C ALA A 351 -11.24 -16.03 26.95
N ALA A 352 -10.86 -14.85 26.45
CA ALA A 352 -10.01 -14.72 25.27
C ALA A 352 -8.51 -14.71 25.61
N ASP A 353 -8.16 -14.53 26.88
CA ASP A 353 -6.77 -14.45 27.37
C ASP A 353 -6.27 -15.77 28.01
N ASP A 354 -7.13 -16.82 28.14
CA ASP A 354 -6.81 -18.18 28.57
C ASP A 354 -6.66 -19.12 27.34
#